data_76d81093f6259ba95f05e4963624b26f
#
_entry.id   76d81093f6259ba95f05e4963624b26f
#
_cell.length_a   1.000
_cell.length_b   1.000
_cell.length_c   1.000
_cell.angle_alpha   90.00
_cell.angle_beta   90.00
_cell.angle_gamma   90.00
#
_symmetry.space_group_name_H-M   'P 1'
#
loop_
_entity.id
_entity.type
_entity.pdbx_description
1 polymer ?
#
loop_
_entity_poly.entity_id
_entity_poly.type
_entity_poly.pdbx_seq_one_letter_code
_entity_poly.pdbx_strand_id
1 'polypeptide(L)' 'MPTATRQRLIDVAKRRFYHDGFRNVGIDAILADVRISKAAFYKHFESKDDLMVAVLDDVSRFLQG' A
#
# COMPACT_ATOMS: atom_id res chain seq x y z
N MET A 1 -11.53 -13.71 -2.37
CA MET A 1 -10.52 -13.57 -1.32
C MET A 1 -9.52 -12.47 -1.67
N PRO A 2 -9.24 -11.55 -0.76
CA PRO A 2 -8.15 -10.63 -1.02
C PRO A 2 -6.85 -11.43 -1.07
N THR A 3 -5.99 -11.10 -2.02
CA THR A 3 -4.70 -11.78 -2.11
C THR A 3 -3.80 -11.33 -0.97
N ALA A 4 -2.93 -12.21 -0.50
CA ALA A 4 -1.95 -11.86 0.52
C ALA A 4 -1.06 -10.71 0.04
N THR A 5 -0.74 -10.67 -1.26
CA THR A 5 0.08 -9.61 -1.85
C THR A 5 -0.59 -8.24 -1.72
N ARG A 6 -1.90 -8.18 -2.00
CA ARG A 6 -2.63 -6.91 -1.87
C ARG A 6 -2.58 -6.40 -0.42
N GLN A 7 -2.82 -7.27 0.54
CA GLN A 7 -2.81 -6.87 1.95
C GLN A 7 -1.40 -6.47 2.40
N ARG A 8 -0.37 -7.17 1.92
CA ARG A 8 1.01 -6.81 2.24
C ARG A 8 1.35 -5.42 1.70
N LEU A 9 0.88 -5.10 0.49
CA LEU A 9 1.08 -3.76 -0.07
C LEU A 9 0.43 -2.69 0.82
N ILE A 10 -0.79 -2.94 1.27
CA ILE A 10 -1.49 -2.01 2.14
C ILE A 10 -0.75 -1.84 3.47
N ASP A 11 -0.32 -2.95 4.07
CA ASP A 11 0.36 -2.92 5.38
C ASP A 11 1.70 -2.19 5.31
N VAL A 12 2.49 -2.47 4.27
CA VAL A 12 3.79 -1.82 4.08
C VAL A 12 3.60 -0.34 3.76
N ALA A 13 2.66 -0.02 2.87
CA ALA A 13 2.37 1.36 2.53
C ALA A 13 1.92 2.16 3.74
N LYS A 14 1.06 1.58 4.56
CA LYS A 14 0.57 2.21 5.78
C LYS A 14 1.74 2.62 6.68
N ARG A 15 2.67 1.70 6.93
CA ARG A 15 3.83 1.98 7.77
C ARG A 15 4.74 3.04 7.16
N ARG A 16 5.02 2.91 5.87
CA ARG A 16 5.88 3.85 5.16
C ARG A 16 5.29 5.25 5.15
N PHE A 17 4.01 5.37 4.84
CA PHE A 17 3.35 6.67 4.78
C PHE A 17 3.27 7.31 6.17
N TYR A 18 3.11 6.51 7.20
CA TYR A 18 3.09 7.00 8.57
C TYR A 18 4.45 7.53 9.01
N HIS A 19 5.51 6.77 8.75
CA HIS A 19 6.85 7.13 9.21
C HIS A 19 7.53 8.22 8.37
N ASP A 20 7.40 8.11 7.05
CA ASP A 20 8.17 8.96 6.14
C ASP A 20 7.34 10.05 5.49
N GLY A 21 6.01 9.96 5.59
CA GLY A 21 5.11 10.88 4.91
C GLY A 21 4.81 10.43 3.49
N PHE A 22 3.57 10.64 3.06
CA PHE A 22 3.09 10.16 1.75
C PHE A 22 3.96 10.68 0.60
N ARG A 23 4.32 11.97 0.63
CA ARG A 23 5.08 12.59 -0.46
C ARG A 23 6.51 12.07 -0.57
N ASN A 24 7.06 11.62 0.55
CA ASN A 24 8.46 11.18 0.60
C ASN A 24 8.63 9.71 0.22
N VAL A 25 7.53 8.95 0.12
CA VAL A 25 7.58 7.53 -0.18
C VAL A 25 7.26 7.30 -1.64
N GLY A 26 8.20 6.73 -2.38
CA GLY A 26 7.95 6.33 -3.77
C GLY A 26 7.47 4.90 -3.83
N ILE A 27 6.81 4.55 -4.94
CA ILE A 27 6.35 3.18 -5.18
C ILE A 27 7.52 2.20 -5.09
N ASP A 28 8.70 2.58 -5.60
CA ASP A 28 9.85 1.68 -5.63
C ASP A 28 10.27 1.22 -4.23
N ALA A 29 10.18 2.10 -3.23
CA ALA A 29 10.48 1.73 -1.85
C ALA A 29 9.51 0.68 -1.33
N ILE A 30 8.23 0.83 -1.66
CA ILE A 30 7.20 -0.13 -1.27
C ILE A 30 7.42 -1.47 -1.96
N LEU A 31 7.74 -1.44 -3.26
CA LEU A 31 8.01 -2.66 -4.02
C LEU A 31 9.19 -3.43 -3.45
N ALA A 32 10.25 -2.72 -3.06
CA ALA A 32 11.43 -3.34 -2.46
C ALA A 32 11.08 -4.04 -1.15
N ASP A 33 10.26 -3.41 -0.31
CA ASP A 33 9.86 -3.99 0.96
C ASP A 33 8.96 -5.21 0.80
N VAL A 34 8.05 -5.16 -0.18
CA VAL A 34 7.11 -6.27 -0.44
C VAL A 34 7.76 -7.35 -1.30
N ARG A 35 8.81 -6.98 -2.03
CA ARG A 35 9.56 -7.89 -2.94
C ARG A 35 8.69 -8.37 -4.10
N ILE A 36 8.03 -7.42 -4.76
CA ILE A 36 7.27 -7.72 -5.96
C ILE A 36 7.70 -6.80 -7.09
N SER A 37 7.36 -7.17 -8.31
CA SER A 37 7.65 -6.36 -9.48
C SER A 37 6.65 -5.21 -9.61
N LYS A 38 7.03 -4.20 -10.39
CA LYS A 38 6.14 -3.10 -10.71
C LYS A 38 4.88 -3.60 -11.43
N ALA A 39 5.03 -4.59 -12.32
CA ALA A 39 3.90 -5.19 -13.03
C ALA A 39 2.92 -5.84 -12.05
N ALA A 40 3.42 -6.52 -11.02
CA ALA A 40 2.57 -7.12 -10.01
C ALA A 40 1.82 -6.05 -9.20
N PHE A 41 2.50 -4.95 -8.88
CA PHE A 41 1.87 -3.83 -8.18
C PHE A 41 0.67 -3.31 -9.00
N TYR A 42 0.87 -3.06 -10.30
CA TYR A 42 -0.17 -2.47 -11.14
C TYR A 42 -1.33 -3.43 -11.44
N LYS A 43 -1.21 -4.70 -11.07
CA LYS A 43 -2.37 -5.60 -11.06
C LYS A 43 -3.33 -5.31 -9.92
N HIS A 44 -2.84 -4.68 -8.86
CA HIS A 44 -3.63 -4.41 -7.64
C HIS A 44 -4.03 -2.96 -7.50
N PHE A 45 -3.18 -2.03 -7.91
CA PHE A 45 -3.40 -0.60 -7.74
C PHE A 45 -2.97 0.15 -8.99
N GLU A 46 -3.74 1.15 -9.38
CA GLU A 46 -3.45 1.94 -10.59
C GLU A 46 -2.33 2.94 -10.35
N SER A 47 -2.16 3.39 -9.11
CA SER A 47 -1.22 4.45 -8.78
C SER A 47 -0.92 4.44 -7.29
N LYS A 48 0.03 5.28 -6.88
CA LYS A 48 0.32 5.51 -5.47
C LYS A 48 -0.90 6.11 -4.76
N ASP A 49 -1.64 6.99 -5.44
CA ASP A 49 -2.85 7.58 -4.87
C ASP A 49 -3.92 6.52 -4.63
N ASP A 50 -4.07 5.60 -5.57
CA ASP A 50 -5.01 4.50 -5.42
C ASP A 50 -4.66 3.63 -4.21
N LEU A 51 -3.37 3.37 -4.02
CA LEU A 51 -2.88 2.64 -2.86
C LEU A 51 -3.19 3.41 -1.57
N MET A 52 -3.03 4.73 -1.58
CA MET A 52 -3.36 5.56 -0.41
C MET A 52 -4.83 5.48 -0.05
N VAL A 53 -5.71 5.47 -1.04
CA VAL A 53 -7.14 5.29 -0.80
C VAL A 53 -7.40 3.96 -0.10
N ALA A 54 -6.74 2.89 -0.53
CA ALA A 54 -6.88 1.58 0.10
C ALA A 54 -6.35 1.58 1.54
N VAL A 55 -5.25 2.29 1.79
CA VAL A 55 -4.71 2.43 3.14
C VAL A 55 -5.69 3.15 4.05
N LEU A 56 -6.28 4.24 3.56
CA LEU A 56 -7.26 5.01 4.34
C LEU A 56 -8.50 4.17 4.64
N ASP A 57 -8.95 3.41 3.67
CA ASP A 57 -10.09 2.51 3.85
C ASP A 57 -9.80 1.45 4.91
N ASP A 58 -8.59 0.89 4.87
CA ASP A 58 -8.15 -0.13 5.83
C ASP A 58 -8.14 0.43 7.25
N VAL A 59 -7.59 1.63 7.43
CA VAL A 59 -7.55 2.31 8.73
C VAL A 59 -8.98 2.62 9.22
N SER A 60 -9.83 3.10 8.32
CA SER A 60 -11.22 3.42 8.66
C SER A 60 -11.97 2.20 9.16
N ARG A 61 -11.80 1.07 8.50
CA ARG A 61 -12.44 -0.17 8.91
C ARG A 61 -11.96 -0.63 10.29
N PHE A 62 -10.68 -0.47 10.55
CA PHE A 62 -10.11 -0.81 11.85
C PHE A 62 -10.73 0.04 12.96
N LEU A 63 -10.90 1.34 12.72
CA LEU A 63 -11.46 2.26 13.71
C LEU A 63 -12.95 2.05 13.94
N GLN A 64 -13.67 1.56 12.94
CA GLN A 64 -15.10 1.27 13.04
C GLN A 64 -15.39 -0.10 13.64
N GLY A 65 -14.42 -0.99 13.51
CA GLY A 65 -14.55 -2.36 13.93
C GLY A 65 -14.68 -2.54 15.39
#